data_cfee4bd9f0683bd35d0fb19095e2735e
#
_entry.id   cfee4bd9f0683bd35d0fb19095e2735e
#
_cell.length_a   1.000
_cell.length_b   1.000
_cell.length_c   1.000
_cell.angle_alpha   90.00
_cell.angle_beta   90.00
_cell.angle_gamma   90.00
#
_symmetry.space_group_name_H-M   'P 1'
#
loop_
_entity.id
_entity.type
_entity.pdbx_description
1 polymer ?
#
loop_
_entity_poly.entity_id
_entity_poly.type
_entity_poly.pdbx_seq_one_letter_code
_entity_poly.pdbx_strand_id
1 'polypeptide(L)'
;VITELPEYYPTRTELGIMGRSVHQMAKAIGSHGTLVEFGSGVGLKTRKLLDSLIDPAGCVLIDISRDALEASAVDLADRYTDMEVMAVCADYTQPLRLPRPHRPSARTVAFFPGSTIGNFTHDEAVQFLSRVADLVGQGGGLLVGIDRKKDPSIIEQAYNDSLGVTAAFNLNILRRLNESGADFDLSAFHHHAPYVEAEGRIEMRLISNVAQSVHIGDAAIEFADGEHIVTEHSHKYDLDQFEDMARQAGFRLAEHWSDDRDWFSVCYLEVDGA
;
A
#
# COMPACT_ATOMS: atom_id res chain seq x y z
N VAL A 1 5.15 -10.14 9.94
CA VAL A 1 6.04 -9.85 11.09
C VAL A 1 5.98 -8.38 11.47
N ILE A 2 6.39 -7.40 10.61
CA ILE A 2 6.28 -5.94 10.96
C ILE A 2 4.85 -5.58 11.34
N THR A 3 3.86 -6.02 10.60
CA THR A 3 2.43 -5.77 10.82
C THR A 3 1.87 -6.29 12.14
N GLU A 4 2.61 -7.11 12.87
CA GLU A 4 2.25 -7.70 14.17
C GLU A 4 2.92 -6.99 15.35
N LEU A 5 3.87 -6.08 15.06
CA LEU A 5 4.57 -5.33 16.09
C LEU A 5 3.64 -4.40 16.87
N PRO A 6 3.81 -4.28 18.20
CA PRO A 6 3.01 -3.36 19.01
C PRO A 6 3.12 -1.90 18.59
N GLU A 7 4.30 -1.48 18.13
CA GLU A 7 4.56 -0.11 17.66
C GLU A 7 3.92 0.16 16.29
N TYR A 8 3.80 -0.87 15.41
CA TYR A 8 3.26 -0.71 14.07
C TYR A 8 1.73 -0.67 14.09
N TYR A 9 1.18 0.51 14.39
CA TYR A 9 -0.27 0.73 14.53
C TYR A 9 -1.09 0.64 13.21
N PRO A 10 -0.55 0.93 11.99
CA PRO A 10 -1.39 1.10 10.79
C PRO A 10 -2.26 -0.12 10.49
N THR A 11 -1.69 -1.32 10.46
CA THR A 11 -2.44 -2.54 10.13
C THR A 11 -3.57 -2.82 11.10
N ARG A 12 -3.31 -2.76 12.42
CA ARG A 12 -4.36 -3.03 13.42
C ARG A 12 -5.43 -1.95 13.46
N THR A 13 -5.06 -0.68 13.20
CA THR A 13 -6.02 0.42 13.15
C THR A 13 -6.95 0.27 11.95
N GLU A 14 -6.41 0.02 10.76
CA GLU A 14 -7.22 -0.22 9.56
C GLU A 14 -8.14 -1.45 9.71
N LEU A 15 -7.63 -2.57 10.24
CA LEU A 15 -8.45 -3.75 10.53
C LEU A 15 -9.56 -3.45 11.56
N GLY A 16 -9.28 -2.58 12.54
CA GLY A 16 -10.28 -2.11 13.48
C GLY A 16 -11.38 -1.28 12.81
N ILE A 17 -11.02 -0.35 11.92
CA ILE A 17 -11.97 0.44 11.12
C ILE A 17 -12.81 -0.50 10.25
N MET A 18 -12.19 -1.40 9.50
CA MET A 18 -12.89 -2.39 8.69
C MET A 18 -13.80 -3.28 9.54
N GLY A 19 -13.36 -3.64 10.77
CA GLY A 19 -14.18 -4.43 11.70
C GLY A 19 -15.51 -3.77 12.06
N ARG A 20 -15.52 -2.44 12.19
CA ARG A 20 -16.71 -1.65 12.54
C ARG A 20 -17.55 -1.24 11.32
N SER A 21 -16.90 -1.02 10.18
CA SER A 21 -17.52 -0.30 9.05
C SER A 21 -17.58 -1.08 7.75
N VAL A 22 -17.14 -2.36 7.71
CA VAL A 22 -17.06 -3.13 6.46
C VAL A 22 -18.41 -3.28 5.74
N HIS A 23 -19.53 -3.36 6.48
CA HIS A 23 -20.86 -3.41 5.87
C HIS A 23 -21.26 -2.08 5.20
N GLN A 24 -20.78 -0.93 5.74
CA GLN A 24 -20.99 0.37 5.11
C GLN A 24 -20.10 0.47 3.85
N MET A 25 -18.85 0.00 3.90
CA MET A 25 -17.96 -0.10 2.75
C MET A 25 -18.56 -0.99 1.65
N ALA A 26 -19.07 -2.16 2.02
CA ALA A 26 -19.74 -3.06 1.07
C ALA A 26 -21.00 -2.44 0.45
N LYS A 27 -21.76 -1.65 1.22
CA LYS A 27 -22.91 -0.90 0.71
C LYS A 27 -22.51 0.19 -0.28
N ALA A 28 -21.42 0.92 0.00
CA ALA A 28 -20.88 1.94 -0.90
C ALA A 28 -20.38 1.31 -2.22
N ILE A 29 -19.72 0.16 -2.15
CA ILE A 29 -19.30 -0.62 -3.32
C ILE A 29 -20.52 -1.11 -4.14
N GLY A 30 -21.60 -1.51 -3.47
CA GLY A 30 -22.81 -2.01 -4.11
C GLY A 30 -22.74 -3.50 -4.48
N SER A 31 -23.86 -4.01 -5.06
CA SER A 31 -23.96 -5.41 -5.51
C SER A 31 -23.36 -5.62 -6.91
N HIS A 32 -23.02 -6.88 -7.20
CA HIS A 32 -22.51 -7.34 -8.51
C HIS A 32 -21.25 -6.57 -8.99
N GLY A 33 -20.46 -6.02 -8.06
CA GLY A 33 -19.19 -5.36 -8.38
C GLY A 33 -18.06 -6.35 -8.65
N THR A 34 -17.08 -5.94 -9.45
CA THR A 34 -15.77 -6.60 -9.53
C THR A 34 -14.81 -5.88 -8.60
N LEU A 35 -14.22 -6.61 -7.65
CA LEU A 35 -13.18 -6.08 -6.77
C LEU A 35 -11.81 -6.26 -7.43
N VAL A 36 -10.96 -5.24 -7.39
CA VAL A 36 -9.58 -5.28 -7.93
C VAL A 36 -8.61 -4.90 -6.81
N GLU A 37 -7.84 -5.85 -6.31
CA GLU A 37 -6.85 -5.60 -5.27
C GLU A 37 -5.46 -5.37 -5.85
N PHE A 38 -4.80 -4.31 -5.42
CA PHE A 38 -3.41 -4.00 -5.72
C PHE A 38 -2.51 -4.43 -4.56
N GLY A 39 -1.58 -5.34 -4.83
CA GLY A 39 -0.71 -5.92 -3.82
C GLY A 39 -1.42 -7.02 -3.02
N SER A 40 -1.37 -8.26 -3.51
CA SER A 40 -2.21 -9.37 -3.00
C SER A 40 -1.86 -9.88 -1.59
N GLY A 41 -0.85 -9.35 -0.93
CA GLY A 41 -0.50 -9.55 0.49
C GLY A 41 -1.03 -10.83 1.16
N VAL A 42 -1.26 -10.78 2.47
CA VAL A 42 -1.81 -11.92 3.25
C VAL A 42 -3.33 -12.11 3.06
N GLY A 43 -3.99 -11.24 2.27
CA GLY A 43 -5.40 -11.35 1.90
C GLY A 43 -6.41 -11.17 3.05
N LEU A 44 -5.98 -10.87 4.30
CA LEU A 44 -6.91 -10.77 5.44
C LEU A 44 -7.94 -9.64 5.26
N LYS A 45 -7.51 -8.48 4.79
CA LYS A 45 -8.38 -7.32 4.56
C LYS A 45 -9.34 -7.58 3.39
N THR A 46 -8.83 -8.20 2.34
CA THR A 46 -9.61 -8.59 1.17
C THR A 46 -10.68 -9.61 1.52
N ARG A 47 -10.32 -10.66 2.27
CA ARG A 47 -11.32 -11.63 2.77
C ARG A 47 -12.40 -10.95 3.61
N LYS A 48 -12.00 -10.05 4.53
CA LYS A 48 -12.96 -9.31 5.34
C LYS A 48 -13.93 -8.48 4.51
N LEU A 49 -13.45 -7.86 3.43
CA LEU A 49 -14.29 -7.11 2.50
C LEU A 49 -15.19 -8.04 1.69
N LEU A 50 -14.63 -9.09 1.07
CA LEU A 50 -15.35 -10.07 0.25
C LEU A 50 -16.48 -10.76 1.04
N ASP A 51 -16.24 -11.13 2.32
CA ASP A 51 -17.23 -11.72 3.21
C ASP A 51 -18.47 -10.81 3.44
N SER A 52 -18.35 -9.51 3.14
CA SER A 52 -19.41 -8.51 3.34
C SER A 52 -20.01 -8.01 2.02
N LEU A 53 -19.39 -8.27 0.87
CA LEU A 53 -19.93 -7.88 -0.44
C LEU A 53 -21.18 -8.67 -0.78
N ILE A 54 -22.09 -8.02 -1.52
CA ILE A 54 -23.34 -8.63 -1.97
C ILE A 54 -23.15 -9.16 -3.40
N ASP A 55 -23.09 -10.48 -3.53
CA ASP A 55 -22.99 -11.19 -4.82
C ASP A 55 -21.96 -10.57 -5.78
N PRO A 56 -20.66 -10.53 -5.41
CA PRO A 56 -19.62 -9.96 -6.27
C PRO A 56 -19.49 -10.74 -7.58
N ALA A 57 -19.30 -10.02 -8.69
CA ALA A 57 -19.13 -10.62 -10.01
C ALA A 57 -17.79 -11.34 -10.17
N GLY A 58 -16.75 -10.86 -9.49
CA GLY A 58 -15.43 -11.44 -9.48
C GLY A 58 -14.43 -10.64 -8.62
N CYS A 59 -13.26 -11.24 -8.43
CA CYS A 59 -12.14 -10.60 -7.76
C CYS A 59 -10.89 -10.73 -8.62
N VAL A 60 -10.21 -9.61 -8.89
CA VAL A 60 -8.93 -9.55 -9.61
C VAL A 60 -7.84 -9.21 -8.61
N LEU A 61 -6.82 -10.05 -8.52
CA LEU A 61 -5.62 -9.79 -7.72
C LEU A 61 -4.49 -9.34 -8.63
N ILE A 62 -3.78 -8.28 -8.28
CA ILE A 62 -2.65 -7.76 -9.03
C ILE A 62 -1.43 -7.71 -8.12
N ASP A 63 -0.36 -8.37 -8.50
CA ASP A 63 0.92 -8.33 -7.79
C ASP A 63 2.08 -8.58 -8.75
N ILE A 64 3.25 -8.04 -8.44
CA ILE A 64 4.48 -8.28 -9.19
C ILE A 64 5.11 -9.62 -8.81
N SER A 65 4.87 -10.11 -7.60
CA SER A 65 5.36 -11.39 -7.10
C SER A 65 4.44 -12.53 -7.54
N ARG A 66 4.86 -13.26 -8.58
CA ARG A 66 4.08 -14.38 -9.12
C ARG A 66 3.71 -15.42 -8.07
N ASP A 67 4.69 -15.86 -7.27
CA ASP A 67 4.48 -16.93 -6.29
C ASP A 67 3.49 -16.52 -5.19
N ALA A 68 3.59 -15.28 -4.70
CA ALA A 68 2.67 -14.73 -3.71
C ALA A 68 1.25 -14.55 -4.29
N LEU A 69 1.17 -14.07 -5.53
CA LEU A 69 -0.08 -13.88 -6.25
C LEU A 69 -0.81 -15.21 -6.48
N GLU A 70 -0.10 -16.23 -6.96
CA GLU A 70 -0.68 -17.57 -7.21
C GLU A 70 -1.18 -18.19 -5.90
N ALA A 71 -0.41 -18.11 -4.82
CA ALA A 71 -0.83 -18.62 -3.51
C ALA A 71 -2.09 -17.91 -3.00
N SER A 72 -2.16 -16.57 -3.12
CA SER A 72 -3.33 -15.79 -2.72
C SER A 72 -4.56 -16.09 -3.59
N ALA A 73 -4.36 -16.26 -4.89
CA ALA A 73 -5.46 -16.56 -5.81
C ALA A 73 -6.07 -17.94 -5.55
N VAL A 74 -5.23 -18.95 -5.28
CA VAL A 74 -5.70 -20.30 -4.91
C VAL A 74 -6.48 -20.26 -3.61
N ASP A 75 -5.94 -19.62 -2.55
CA ASP A 75 -6.63 -19.52 -1.26
C ASP A 75 -8.01 -18.84 -1.39
N LEU A 76 -8.11 -17.77 -2.18
CA LEU A 76 -9.39 -17.10 -2.41
C LEU A 76 -10.34 -17.93 -3.28
N ALA A 77 -9.87 -18.61 -4.32
CA ALA A 77 -10.70 -19.45 -5.17
C ALA A 77 -11.28 -20.65 -4.41
N ASP A 78 -10.49 -21.26 -3.52
CA ASP A 78 -10.93 -22.36 -2.67
C ASP A 78 -12.00 -21.91 -1.66
N ARG A 79 -11.90 -20.67 -1.18
CA ARG A 79 -12.86 -20.11 -0.22
C ARG A 79 -14.14 -19.58 -0.86
N TYR A 80 -14.05 -18.98 -2.04
CA TYR A 80 -15.19 -18.30 -2.72
C TYR A 80 -15.55 -19.00 -4.03
N THR A 81 -16.08 -20.21 -3.92
CA THR A 81 -16.38 -21.10 -5.05
C THR A 81 -17.42 -20.56 -6.03
N ASP A 82 -18.25 -19.62 -5.60
CA ASP A 82 -19.29 -19.00 -6.43
C ASP A 82 -18.84 -17.69 -7.08
N MET A 83 -17.58 -17.30 -6.85
CA MET A 83 -16.98 -16.07 -7.39
C MET A 83 -15.75 -16.41 -8.22
N GLU A 84 -15.61 -15.78 -9.38
CA GLU A 84 -14.40 -15.91 -10.20
C GLU A 84 -13.25 -15.13 -9.59
N VAL A 85 -12.11 -15.79 -9.36
CA VAL A 85 -10.86 -15.18 -8.91
C VAL A 85 -9.87 -15.18 -10.07
N MET A 86 -9.37 -14.00 -10.41
CA MET A 86 -8.46 -13.79 -11.54
C MET A 86 -7.15 -13.20 -11.03
N ALA A 87 -6.01 -13.75 -11.48
CA ALA A 87 -4.67 -13.31 -11.07
C ALA A 87 -3.96 -12.59 -12.23
N VAL A 88 -3.42 -11.41 -11.99
CA VAL A 88 -2.67 -10.59 -12.96
C VAL A 88 -1.29 -10.29 -12.40
N CYS A 89 -0.26 -10.98 -12.91
CA CYS A 89 1.13 -10.71 -12.55
C CYS A 89 1.61 -9.48 -13.32
N ALA A 90 1.61 -8.32 -12.69
CA ALA A 90 1.97 -7.05 -13.31
C ALA A 90 2.45 -6.03 -12.30
N ASP A 91 3.25 -5.08 -12.76
CA ASP A 91 3.55 -3.85 -12.05
C ASP A 91 2.37 -2.89 -12.19
N TYR A 92 1.63 -2.67 -11.10
CA TYR A 92 0.45 -1.80 -11.08
C TYR A 92 0.78 -0.30 -11.19
N THR A 93 2.05 0.06 -11.13
CA THR A 93 2.49 1.44 -11.45
C THR A 93 2.52 1.72 -12.95
N GLN A 94 2.39 0.67 -13.78
CA GLN A 94 2.36 0.75 -15.23
C GLN A 94 0.91 0.61 -15.76
N PRO A 95 0.63 1.10 -16.97
CA PRO A 95 -0.66 0.87 -17.60
C PRO A 95 -0.98 -0.62 -17.73
N LEU A 96 -2.15 -1.03 -17.27
CA LEU A 96 -2.58 -2.43 -17.33
C LEU A 96 -4.02 -2.54 -17.84
N ARG A 97 -4.39 -3.75 -18.25
CA ARG A 97 -5.78 -4.08 -18.60
C ARG A 97 -6.28 -5.19 -17.70
N LEU A 98 -7.49 -4.99 -17.17
CA LEU A 98 -8.13 -6.00 -16.35
C LEU A 98 -8.76 -7.11 -17.19
N PRO A 99 -8.66 -8.37 -16.77
CA PRO A 99 -9.53 -9.41 -17.25
C PRO A 99 -10.98 -9.10 -16.84
N ARG A 100 -11.93 -9.60 -17.61
CA ARG A 100 -13.35 -9.43 -17.31
C ARG A 100 -13.91 -10.74 -16.74
N PRO A 101 -14.66 -10.71 -15.66
CA PRO A 101 -15.34 -11.89 -15.18
C PRO A 101 -16.39 -12.38 -16.20
N HIS A 102 -16.69 -13.66 -16.21
CA HIS A 102 -17.73 -14.22 -17.06
C HIS A 102 -19.13 -13.69 -16.70
N ARG A 103 -19.34 -13.41 -15.41
CA ARG A 103 -20.58 -12.78 -14.94
C ARG A 103 -20.55 -11.28 -15.23
N PRO A 104 -21.67 -10.68 -15.67
CA PRO A 104 -21.76 -9.24 -15.86
C PRO A 104 -21.45 -8.50 -14.55
N SER A 105 -20.55 -7.54 -14.62
CA SER A 105 -20.20 -6.66 -13.49
C SER A 105 -20.96 -5.34 -13.59
N ALA A 106 -21.59 -4.91 -12.49
CA ALA A 106 -22.27 -3.63 -12.42
C ALA A 106 -21.29 -2.45 -12.38
N ARG A 107 -20.14 -2.63 -11.71
CA ARG A 107 -19.05 -1.67 -11.62
C ARG A 107 -17.74 -2.37 -11.25
N THR A 108 -16.64 -1.67 -11.46
CA THR A 108 -15.31 -2.08 -10.99
C THR A 108 -14.91 -1.20 -9.81
N VAL A 109 -14.46 -1.81 -8.72
CA VAL A 109 -13.95 -1.09 -7.55
C VAL A 109 -12.56 -1.61 -7.21
N ALA A 110 -11.60 -0.71 -7.21
CA ALA A 110 -10.24 -0.98 -6.77
C ALA A 110 -10.15 -1.00 -5.25
N PHE A 111 -9.26 -1.83 -4.70
CA PHE A 111 -8.96 -1.89 -3.27
C PHE A 111 -7.45 -1.77 -3.06
N PHE A 112 -7.04 -0.73 -2.34
CA PHE A 112 -5.64 -0.41 -2.07
C PHE A 112 -5.42 -0.13 -0.59
N PRO A 113 -5.33 -1.17 0.25
CA PRO A 113 -5.24 -1.04 1.70
C PRO A 113 -3.80 -0.79 2.17
N GLY A 114 -3.65 -0.55 3.48
CA GLY A 114 -2.37 -0.55 4.17
C GLY A 114 -1.60 0.76 4.11
N SER A 115 -2.21 1.81 3.59
CA SER A 115 -1.53 3.09 3.29
C SER A 115 -0.35 2.95 2.32
N THR A 116 -0.39 1.92 1.47
CA THR A 116 0.62 1.67 0.44
C THR A 116 0.79 2.85 -0.52
N ILE A 117 -0.28 3.66 -0.71
CA ILE A 117 -0.22 4.91 -1.47
C ILE A 117 0.78 5.92 -0.89
N GLY A 118 1.08 5.82 0.42
CA GLY A 118 2.09 6.65 1.07
C GLY A 118 3.52 6.38 0.61
N ASN A 119 3.78 5.26 -0.07
CA ASN A 119 5.10 4.96 -0.61
C ASN A 119 5.41 5.75 -1.90
N PHE A 120 4.41 6.37 -2.49
CA PHE A 120 4.56 7.26 -3.64
C PHE A 120 4.84 8.70 -3.19
N THR A 121 5.57 9.46 -4.00
CA THR A 121 5.55 10.92 -3.93
C THR A 121 4.14 11.44 -4.25
N HIS A 122 3.85 12.71 -3.92
CA HIS A 122 2.53 13.28 -4.20
C HIS A 122 2.16 13.20 -5.70
N ASP A 123 3.11 13.52 -6.58
CA ASP A 123 2.89 13.46 -8.03
C ASP A 123 2.65 12.03 -8.52
N GLU A 124 3.43 11.08 -8.02
CA GLU A 124 3.25 9.66 -8.33
C GLU A 124 1.92 9.12 -7.81
N ALA A 125 1.49 9.55 -6.61
CA ALA A 125 0.21 9.17 -6.03
C ALA A 125 -0.96 9.70 -6.87
N VAL A 126 -0.91 10.97 -7.32
CA VAL A 126 -1.92 11.54 -8.24
C VAL A 126 -1.93 10.78 -9.57
N GLN A 127 -0.77 10.46 -10.14
CA GLN A 127 -0.68 9.66 -11.36
C GLN A 127 -1.22 8.23 -11.17
N PHE A 128 -0.95 7.60 -10.04
CA PHE A 128 -1.50 6.29 -9.70
C PHE A 128 -3.03 6.37 -9.59
N LEU A 129 -3.56 7.33 -8.83
CA LEU A 129 -4.99 7.55 -8.70
C LEU A 129 -5.66 7.80 -10.06
N SER A 130 -5.06 8.60 -10.93
CA SER A 130 -5.59 8.86 -12.28
C SER A 130 -5.65 7.57 -13.12
N ARG A 131 -4.60 6.74 -13.07
CA ARG A 131 -4.62 5.43 -13.75
C ARG A 131 -5.68 4.50 -13.18
N VAL A 132 -5.90 4.53 -11.87
CA VAL A 132 -6.97 3.75 -11.24
C VAL A 132 -8.35 4.27 -11.68
N ALA A 133 -8.55 5.60 -11.79
CA ALA A 133 -9.80 6.16 -12.30
C ALA A 133 -10.10 5.69 -13.72
N ASP A 134 -9.10 5.73 -14.61
CA ASP A 134 -9.21 5.20 -15.98
C ASP A 134 -9.52 3.70 -16.00
N LEU A 135 -8.89 2.94 -15.10
CA LEU A 135 -9.01 1.48 -15.02
C LEU A 135 -10.41 1.04 -14.57
N VAL A 136 -10.95 1.69 -13.55
CA VAL A 136 -12.28 1.36 -13.00
C VAL A 136 -13.41 1.98 -13.83
N GLY A 137 -13.12 3.10 -14.51
CA GLY A 137 -14.04 3.77 -15.41
C GLY A 137 -15.18 4.49 -14.70
N GLN A 138 -16.07 5.09 -15.49
CA GLN A 138 -17.23 5.86 -15.00
C GLN A 138 -18.13 4.98 -14.11
N GLY A 139 -18.52 5.50 -12.95
CA GLY A 139 -19.30 4.80 -11.94
C GLY A 139 -18.53 3.74 -11.16
N GLY A 140 -17.23 3.57 -11.46
CA GLY A 140 -16.31 2.78 -10.67
C GLY A 140 -15.80 3.53 -9.45
N GLY A 141 -15.02 2.86 -8.61
CA GLY A 141 -14.51 3.46 -7.38
C GLY A 141 -13.19 2.89 -6.89
N LEU A 142 -12.68 3.48 -5.84
CA LEU A 142 -11.48 3.04 -5.13
C LEU A 142 -11.72 3.08 -3.61
N LEU A 143 -11.52 1.96 -2.96
CA LEU A 143 -11.42 1.88 -1.50
C LEU A 143 -9.94 1.88 -1.13
N VAL A 144 -9.48 2.93 -0.44
CA VAL A 144 -8.05 3.13 -0.14
C VAL A 144 -7.83 3.44 1.33
N GLY A 145 -6.82 2.79 1.92
CA GLY A 145 -6.36 3.08 3.28
C GLY A 145 -5.30 4.17 3.26
N ILE A 146 -5.44 5.16 4.13
CA ILE A 146 -4.46 6.25 4.31
C ILE A 146 -4.08 6.41 5.78
N ASP A 147 -2.78 6.47 6.04
CA ASP A 147 -2.24 6.83 7.33
C ASP A 147 -2.29 8.35 7.51
N ARG A 148 -2.85 8.80 8.64
CA ARG A 148 -3.07 10.22 8.90
C ARG A 148 -1.89 10.87 9.60
N LYS A 149 -1.69 12.17 9.39
CA LYS A 149 -0.75 12.96 10.19
C LYS A 149 -1.17 12.94 11.65
N LYS A 150 -0.22 12.80 12.55
CA LYS A 150 -0.37 12.74 14.01
C LYS A 150 0.95 13.08 14.68
N ASP A 151 1.02 12.90 15.99
CA ASP A 151 2.26 13.13 16.74
C ASP A 151 3.46 12.38 16.10
N PRO A 152 4.55 13.11 15.74
CA PRO A 152 5.74 12.53 15.13
C PRO A 152 6.30 11.33 15.88
N SER A 153 6.28 11.36 17.22
CA SER A 153 6.83 10.27 18.03
C SER A 153 6.07 8.94 17.84
N ILE A 154 4.75 8.99 17.62
CA ILE A 154 3.93 7.81 17.34
C ILE A 154 4.27 7.24 15.97
N ILE A 155 4.46 8.15 14.99
CA ILE A 155 4.80 7.76 13.63
C ILE A 155 6.20 7.13 13.60
N GLU A 156 7.19 7.78 14.21
CA GLU A 156 8.58 7.30 14.22
C GLU A 156 8.73 5.95 14.92
N GLN A 157 8.04 5.74 16.05
CA GLN A 157 8.08 4.46 16.76
C GLN A 157 7.60 3.28 15.90
N ALA A 158 6.64 3.51 15.00
CA ALA A 158 6.14 2.48 14.12
C ALA A 158 7.17 1.98 13.10
N TYR A 159 8.18 2.79 12.78
CA TYR A 159 9.24 2.47 11.82
C TYR A 159 10.62 2.27 12.47
N ASN A 160 10.75 2.52 13.78
CA ASN A 160 11.94 2.27 14.59
C ASN A 160 11.57 1.40 15.79
N ASP A 161 11.03 0.22 15.52
CA ASP A 161 10.54 -0.70 16.55
C ASP A 161 11.64 -1.19 17.49
N SER A 162 11.29 -1.39 18.76
CA SER A 162 12.22 -1.78 19.81
C SER A 162 12.89 -3.14 19.61
N LEU A 163 12.27 -4.03 18.80
CA LEU A 163 12.81 -5.34 18.46
C LEU A 163 13.76 -5.32 17.25
N GLY A 164 13.88 -4.18 16.55
CA GLY A 164 14.74 -4.01 15.37
C GLY A 164 14.29 -4.82 14.13
N VAL A 165 13.03 -5.20 14.07
CA VAL A 165 12.49 -5.96 12.92
C VAL A 165 12.47 -5.10 11.67
N THR A 166 12.04 -3.84 11.79
CA THR A 166 12.05 -2.88 10.68
C THR A 166 13.48 -2.57 10.24
N ALA A 167 14.41 -2.42 11.18
CA ALA A 167 15.83 -2.25 10.87
C ALA A 167 16.39 -3.43 10.08
N ALA A 168 16.11 -4.66 10.51
CA ALA A 168 16.55 -5.87 9.81
C ALA A 168 15.92 -5.98 8.40
N PHE A 169 14.66 -5.59 8.25
CA PHE A 169 13.97 -5.52 6.96
C PHE A 169 14.65 -4.52 6.02
N ASN A 170 14.95 -3.31 6.51
CA ASN A 170 15.61 -2.28 5.72
C ASN A 170 17.03 -2.68 5.30
N LEU A 171 17.84 -3.19 6.23
CA LEU A 171 19.20 -3.69 5.94
C LEU A 171 19.21 -4.88 4.96
N ASN A 172 18.10 -5.62 4.84
CA ASN A 172 18.01 -6.71 3.88
C ASN A 172 18.11 -6.24 2.42
N ILE A 173 17.83 -4.97 2.13
CA ILE A 173 18.02 -4.37 0.80
C ILE A 173 19.49 -4.46 0.40
N LEU A 174 20.40 -4.06 1.31
CA LEU A 174 21.85 -4.14 1.05
C LEU A 174 22.31 -5.58 0.91
N ARG A 175 21.75 -6.52 1.71
CA ARG A 175 22.06 -7.96 1.56
C ARG A 175 21.67 -8.47 0.19
N ARG A 176 20.48 -8.10 -0.31
CA ARG A 176 20.02 -8.48 -1.66
C ARG A 176 20.89 -7.88 -2.76
N LEU A 177 21.36 -6.65 -2.60
CA LEU A 177 22.31 -6.05 -3.51
C LEU A 177 23.64 -6.81 -3.52
N ASN A 178 24.15 -7.23 -2.35
CA ASN A 178 25.35 -8.04 -2.25
C ASN A 178 25.19 -9.42 -2.94
N GLU A 179 24.03 -10.05 -2.83
CA GLU A 179 23.70 -11.28 -3.57
C GLU A 179 23.76 -11.07 -5.10
N SER A 180 23.57 -9.83 -5.55
CA SER A 180 23.64 -9.42 -6.96
C SER A 180 25.01 -8.87 -7.37
N GLY A 181 26.02 -8.97 -6.49
CA GLY A 181 27.42 -8.61 -6.80
C GLY A 181 27.88 -7.25 -6.25
N ALA A 182 27.14 -6.64 -5.33
CA ALA A 182 27.65 -5.50 -4.57
C ALA A 182 28.52 -5.97 -3.37
N ASP A 183 29.23 -5.04 -2.71
CA ASP A 183 30.14 -5.32 -1.61
C ASP A 183 29.86 -4.47 -0.34
N PHE A 184 28.57 -4.16 -0.07
CA PHE A 184 28.20 -3.44 1.14
C PHE A 184 28.63 -4.17 2.42
N ASP A 185 29.36 -3.51 3.29
CA ASP A 185 29.55 -3.98 4.68
C ASP A 185 28.29 -3.63 5.49
N LEU A 186 27.45 -4.63 5.74
CA LEU A 186 26.19 -4.44 6.47
C LEU A 186 26.41 -3.93 7.91
N SER A 187 27.57 -4.18 8.52
CA SER A 187 27.90 -3.69 9.86
C SER A 187 28.28 -2.21 9.88
N ALA A 188 28.63 -1.66 8.71
CA ALA A 188 28.93 -0.25 8.53
C ALA A 188 27.70 0.61 8.25
N PHE A 189 26.48 0.04 8.24
CA PHE A 189 25.24 0.76 8.09
C PHE A 189 24.29 0.51 9.25
N HIS A 190 23.49 1.52 9.58
CA HIS A 190 22.38 1.36 10.51
C HIS A 190 21.09 1.94 9.93
N HIS A 191 19.96 1.42 10.39
CA HIS A 191 18.64 1.92 10.06
C HIS A 191 18.26 3.11 10.95
N HIS A 192 17.64 4.12 10.37
CA HIS A 192 16.93 5.19 11.06
C HIS A 192 15.77 5.70 10.20
N ALA A 193 14.62 5.87 10.79
CA ALA A 193 13.42 6.31 10.06
C ALA A 193 12.83 7.57 10.72
N PRO A 194 13.35 8.79 10.39
CA PRO A 194 12.81 10.04 10.89
C PRO A 194 11.51 10.41 10.20
N TYR A 195 10.61 11.08 10.93
CA TYR A 195 9.49 11.79 10.33
C TYR A 195 9.94 13.17 9.86
N VAL A 196 9.94 13.38 8.54
CA VAL A 196 10.28 14.65 7.92
C VAL A 196 9.01 15.50 7.85
N GLU A 197 8.80 16.32 8.87
CA GLU A 197 7.54 17.07 9.06
C GLU A 197 7.22 18.00 7.88
N ALA A 198 8.23 18.68 7.31
CA ALA A 198 8.07 19.55 6.15
C ALA A 198 7.51 18.82 4.92
N GLU A 199 7.80 17.52 4.79
CA GLU A 199 7.37 16.66 3.70
C GLU A 199 6.15 15.81 4.09
N GLY A 200 5.82 15.77 5.38
CA GLY A 200 4.72 14.96 5.91
C GLY A 200 4.92 13.46 5.75
N ARG A 201 6.18 12.96 5.83
CA ARG A 201 6.49 11.55 5.57
C ARG A 201 7.56 10.98 6.49
N ILE A 202 7.54 9.68 6.69
CA ILE A 202 8.70 8.90 7.12
C ILE A 202 9.64 8.72 5.92
N GLU A 203 10.93 8.80 6.18
CA GLU A 203 11.99 8.32 5.29
C GLU A 203 12.72 7.17 5.96
N MET A 204 12.59 5.96 5.44
CA MET A 204 13.43 4.86 5.88
C MET A 204 14.83 5.05 5.32
N ARG A 205 15.80 5.22 6.20
CA ARG A 205 17.18 5.53 5.84
C ARG A 205 18.11 4.41 6.26
N LEU A 206 19.14 4.15 5.44
CA LEU A 206 20.32 3.38 5.78
C LEU A 206 21.49 4.35 5.83
N ILE A 207 22.03 4.57 7.04
CA ILE A 207 23.06 5.59 7.30
C ILE A 207 24.41 4.89 7.38
N SER A 208 25.41 5.37 6.64
CA SER A 208 26.78 4.90 6.74
C SER A 208 27.43 5.39 8.03
N ASN A 209 28.04 4.47 8.79
CA ASN A 209 28.70 4.78 10.07
C ASN A 209 30.14 5.26 9.89
N VAL A 210 30.66 5.20 8.67
CA VAL A 210 32.07 5.54 8.33
C VAL A 210 32.13 6.08 6.89
N ALA A 211 33.16 6.82 6.57
CA ALA A 211 33.50 7.11 5.18
C ALA A 211 34.00 5.83 4.50
N GLN A 212 33.35 5.41 3.41
CA GLN A 212 33.64 4.15 2.72
C GLN A 212 33.32 4.22 1.22
N SER A 213 33.94 3.32 0.46
CA SER A 213 33.61 3.09 -0.95
C SER A 213 32.94 1.73 -1.09
N VAL A 214 31.82 1.68 -1.81
CA VAL A 214 31.06 0.45 -2.09
C VAL A 214 31.00 0.25 -3.59
N HIS A 215 31.20 -0.97 -4.06
CA HIS A 215 31.12 -1.32 -5.47
C HIS A 215 29.80 -2.01 -5.80
N ILE A 216 29.21 -1.63 -6.94
CA ILE A 216 28.06 -2.32 -7.54
C ILE A 216 28.45 -2.56 -9.01
N GLY A 217 28.83 -3.80 -9.33
CA GLY A 217 29.45 -4.11 -10.62
C GLY A 217 30.74 -3.30 -10.82
N ASP A 218 30.81 -2.54 -11.91
CA ASP A 218 31.97 -1.70 -12.23
C ASP A 218 31.90 -0.28 -11.61
N ALA A 219 30.82 0.06 -10.94
CA ALA A 219 30.62 1.38 -10.33
C ALA A 219 31.09 1.40 -8.89
N ALA A 220 31.93 2.40 -8.53
CA ALA A 220 32.26 2.72 -7.15
C ALA A 220 31.39 3.87 -6.66
N ILE A 221 30.79 3.72 -5.49
CA ILE A 221 29.94 4.72 -4.82
C ILE A 221 30.62 5.09 -3.52
N GLU A 222 30.96 6.36 -3.38
CA GLU A 222 31.57 6.89 -2.17
C GLU A 222 30.47 7.32 -1.18
N PHE A 223 30.63 6.92 0.08
CA PHE A 223 29.80 7.38 1.20
C PHE A 223 30.67 8.18 2.17
N ALA A 224 30.23 9.36 2.54
CA ALA A 224 30.76 10.06 3.69
C ALA A 224 30.24 9.43 5.00
N ASP A 225 30.93 9.67 6.12
CA ASP A 225 30.41 9.33 7.44
C ASP A 225 29.09 10.10 7.70
N GLY A 226 28.03 9.37 8.08
CA GLY A 226 26.69 9.93 8.27
C GLY A 226 25.88 10.11 6.98
N GLU A 227 26.43 9.84 5.81
CA GLU A 227 25.66 9.87 4.56
C GLU A 227 24.64 8.72 4.52
N HIS A 228 23.49 8.95 3.89
CA HIS A 228 22.40 7.97 3.92
C HIS A 228 21.76 7.71 2.55
N ILE A 229 21.23 6.51 2.43
CA ILE A 229 20.34 6.10 1.35
C ILE A 229 18.91 6.15 1.87
N VAL A 230 17.99 6.82 1.18
CA VAL A 230 16.56 6.70 1.44
C VAL A 230 16.04 5.48 0.67
N THR A 231 15.55 4.49 1.39
CA THR A 231 15.09 3.22 0.82
C THR A 231 13.58 3.17 0.59
N GLU A 232 12.81 3.91 1.39
CA GLU A 232 11.36 3.96 1.31
C GLU A 232 10.85 5.28 1.87
N HIS A 233 9.77 5.79 1.26
CA HIS A 233 8.94 6.86 1.81
C HIS A 233 7.65 6.28 2.38
N SER A 234 7.10 6.95 3.40
CA SER A 234 5.74 6.68 3.86
C SER A 234 5.04 7.97 4.23
N HIS A 235 4.33 8.54 3.26
CA HIS A 235 3.58 9.77 3.44
C HIS A 235 2.39 9.59 4.37
N LYS A 236 2.13 10.63 5.16
CA LYS A 236 0.98 10.76 6.04
C LYS A 236 0.11 11.91 5.55
N TYR A 237 -1.19 11.73 5.59
CA TYR A 237 -2.12 12.63 4.93
C TYR A 237 -3.04 13.34 5.92
N ASP A 238 -3.35 14.61 5.65
CA ASP A 238 -4.59 15.22 6.09
C ASP A 238 -5.71 14.77 5.14
N LEU A 239 -6.94 14.69 5.64
CA LEU A 239 -8.06 14.22 4.81
C LEU A 239 -8.31 15.17 3.62
N ASP A 240 -8.30 16.48 3.90
CA ASP A 240 -8.51 17.53 2.86
C ASP A 240 -7.41 17.47 1.80
N GLN A 241 -6.14 17.28 2.21
CA GLN A 241 -5.01 17.11 1.31
C GLN A 241 -5.22 15.88 0.39
N PHE A 242 -5.65 14.78 0.97
CA PHE A 242 -5.90 13.55 0.20
C PHE A 242 -7.10 13.70 -0.75
N GLU A 243 -8.16 14.38 -0.31
CA GLU A 243 -9.31 14.70 -1.16
C GLU A 243 -8.92 15.58 -2.35
N ASP A 244 -8.06 16.57 -2.13
CA ASP A 244 -7.55 17.41 -3.22
C ASP A 244 -6.74 16.62 -4.25
N MET A 245 -5.90 15.68 -3.81
CA MET A 245 -5.16 14.76 -4.67
C MET A 245 -6.11 13.84 -5.47
N ALA A 246 -7.11 13.29 -4.79
CA ALA A 246 -8.13 12.45 -5.42
C ALA A 246 -8.91 13.23 -6.50
N ARG A 247 -9.29 14.48 -6.22
CA ARG A 247 -9.99 15.36 -7.17
C ARG A 247 -9.14 15.67 -8.41
N GLN A 248 -7.85 15.93 -8.24
CA GLN A 248 -6.91 16.10 -9.36
C GLN A 248 -6.84 14.86 -10.27
N ALA A 249 -7.06 13.68 -9.69
CA ALA A 249 -7.03 12.40 -10.39
C ALA A 249 -8.39 11.97 -10.98
N GLY A 250 -9.43 12.79 -10.89
CA GLY A 250 -10.76 12.49 -11.43
C GLY A 250 -11.67 11.70 -10.48
N PHE A 251 -11.33 11.65 -9.19
CA PHE A 251 -12.17 11.08 -8.15
C PHE A 251 -12.81 12.17 -7.28
N ARG A 252 -13.95 11.86 -6.68
CA ARG A 252 -14.49 12.57 -5.51
C ARG A 252 -14.45 11.65 -4.29
N LEU A 253 -14.22 12.20 -3.12
CA LEU A 253 -14.38 11.50 -1.85
C LEU A 253 -15.87 11.34 -1.56
N ALA A 254 -16.38 10.11 -1.62
CA ALA A 254 -17.80 9.83 -1.38
C ALA A 254 -18.06 9.54 0.10
N GLU A 255 -17.23 8.70 0.72
CA GLU A 255 -17.34 8.35 2.15
C GLU A 255 -15.93 8.11 2.72
N HIS A 256 -15.79 8.26 4.03
CA HIS A 256 -14.60 7.83 4.76
C HIS A 256 -14.96 7.30 6.14
N TRP A 257 -14.11 6.43 6.65
CA TRP A 257 -14.23 5.83 7.99
C TRP A 257 -12.88 5.93 8.69
N SER A 258 -12.86 6.49 9.88
CA SER A 258 -11.65 6.66 10.69
C SER A 258 -11.75 5.89 12.01
N ASP A 259 -10.61 5.69 12.67
CA ASP A 259 -10.58 5.26 14.06
C ASP A 259 -10.86 6.42 15.01
N ASP A 260 -11.11 6.11 16.28
CA ASP A 260 -11.52 7.09 17.30
C ASP A 260 -10.44 8.16 17.60
N ARG A 261 -9.22 7.98 17.12
CA ARG A 261 -8.08 8.90 17.28
C ARG A 261 -7.72 9.64 16.00
N ASP A 262 -8.44 9.36 14.90
CA ASP A 262 -8.12 9.85 13.57
C ASP A 262 -6.68 9.51 13.10
N TRP A 263 -6.16 8.37 13.54
CA TRP A 263 -4.82 7.93 13.15
C TRP A 263 -4.77 7.32 11.76
N PHE A 264 -5.88 6.75 11.31
CA PHE A 264 -6.00 6.11 10.01
C PHE A 264 -7.39 6.34 9.44
N SER A 265 -7.50 6.43 8.11
CA SER A 265 -8.78 6.49 7.43
C SER A 265 -8.83 5.47 6.29
N VAL A 266 -9.99 4.88 6.10
CA VAL A 266 -10.33 4.16 4.87
C VAL A 266 -11.27 5.06 4.09
N CYS A 267 -10.88 5.46 2.88
CA CYS A 267 -11.61 6.38 2.02
C CYS A 267 -12.23 5.62 0.85
N TYR A 268 -13.49 5.90 0.54
CA TYR A 268 -14.15 5.46 -0.67
C TYR A 268 -14.26 6.62 -1.65
N LEU A 269 -13.57 6.46 -2.76
CA LEU A 269 -13.53 7.41 -3.85
C LEU A 269 -14.39 6.90 -4.99
N GLU A 270 -15.13 7.78 -5.65
CA GLU A 270 -15.90 7.47 -6.86
C GLU A 270 -15.39 8.29 -8.04
N VAL A 271 -15.34 7.69 -9.22
CA VAL A 271 -15.03 8.41 -10.44
C VAL A 271 -16.17 9.36 -10.75
N ASP A 272 -15.88 10.66 -10.87
CA ASP A 272 -16.89 11.67 -11.20
C ASP A 272 -17.58 11.33 -12.53
N GLY A 273 -18.91 11.31 -12.50
CA GLY A 273 -19.70 11.27 -13.72
C GLY A 273 -19.58 12.61 -14.43
N ALA A 274 -19.08 12.61 -15.65
CA ALA A 274 -19.07 13.80 -16.51
C ALA A 274 -20.48 14.31 -16.78
#